data_74210d998a90004d6039f1f9b7f4fa20
#
_entry.id   74210d998a90004d6039f1f9b7f4fa20
#
_cell.length_a   1.000
_cell.length_b   1.000
_cell.length_c   1.000
_cell.angle_alpha   90.00
_cell.angle_beta   90.00
_cell.angle_gamma   90.00
#
_symmetry.space_group_name_H-M   'P 1'
#
loop_
_entity.id
_entity.type
_entity.pdbx_description
1 polymer ?
#
loop_
_entity_poly.entity_id
_entity_poly.type
_entity_poly.pdbx_seq_one_letter_code
_entity_poly.pdbx_strand_id
1 'polypeptide(L)'
;MKKKLIATLLTAGMVGSLATGAFAESAEPYKIGFSFYNLSNAVWAELVEEAVRYGEELGCEVTYVDCGQDAQKQISQIENFIMSECDAIVILPIDPAAVVNVVEEAKAEGIHVISYSTDFEGAETNLALDPDANGQALVDMAAPFIEEKYPDGKFTWVFEDIPSIELGVLEGEATEKAMLERFPDSELLGNQEVLTTEEGVSVTENFMQAYPDNRVILGISAGVGVGGNEAIKTAVSEEEWDDYLLFSVDATEQECANIANGEPLKGSIGLGGGTLHAQLLIDCCIKALEGEELDRYTALPPTAVTAENVAEYTAETYGE
;
A
#
# COMPACT_ATOMS: atom_id res chain seq x y z
N MET A 1 30.50 -5.87 -18.83
CA MET A 1 29.04 -6.02 -18.64
C MET A 1 28.63 -7.40 -19.12
N LYS A 2 28.42 -8.33 -18.21
CA LYS A 2 27.92 -9.68 -18.55
C LYS A 2 26.39 -9.59 -18.54
N LYS A 3 25.72 -9.86 -19.65
CA LYS A 3 24.26 -9.91 -19.71
C LYS A 3 23.78 -11.20 -19.04
N LYS A 4 23.09 -11.07 -17.93
CA LYS A 4 22.29 -12.12 -17.32
C LYS A 4 20.93 -12.15 -18.03
N LEU A 5 20.44 -13.32 -18.41
CA LEU A 5 19.16 -13.51 -19.13
C LEU A 5 18.22 -14.30 -18.24
N ILE A 6 17.06 -13.74 -17.94
CA ILE A 6 15.97 -14.49 -17.31
C ILE A 6 15.36 -15.45 -18.35
N ALA A 7 15.27 -16.72 -18.03
CA ALA A 7 14.62 -17.71 -18.86
C ALA A 7 13.10 -17.63 -18.69
N THR A 8 12.42 -16.89 -19.55
CA THR A 8 10.96 -16.88 -19.63
C THR A 8 10.48 -18.21 -20.19
N LEU A 9 9.85 -19.03 -19.40
CA LEU A 9 9.19 -20.28 -19.83
C LEU A 9 7.89 -19.95 -20.57
N LEU A 10 8.00 -19.70 -21.88
CA LEU A 10 6.85 -19.70 -22.79
C LEU A 10 6.69 -21.10 -23.37
N THR A 11 5.71 -21.86 -22.91
CA THR A 11 5.28 -23.10 -23.51
C THR A 11 4.54 -22.86 -24.81
N ALA A 12 5.16 -23.08 -25.95
CA ALA A 12 4.49 -23.31 -27.22
C ALA A 12 5.12 -24.53 -27.91
N GLY A 13 4.24 -25.45 -28.33
CA GLY A 13 4.55 -26.79 -28.70
C GLY A 13 5.28 -27.01 -30.04
N MET A 14 5.97 -28.13 -30.03
CA MET A 14 6.37 -29.09 -31.08
C MET A 14 6.59 -28.62 -32.51
N VAL A 15 7.80 -28.83 -33.04
CA VAL A 15 8.11 -29.87 -34.04
C VAL A 15 9.64 -30.09 -34.08
N GLY A 16 10.08 -31.34 -34.12
CA GLY A 16 11.45 -31.75 -33.92
C GLY A 16 12.41 -31.44 -35.08
N SER A 17 13.65 -31.26 -34.69
CA SER A 17 14.83 -31.72 -35.46
C SER A 17 16.03 -31.80 -34.51
N LEU A 18 16.72 -32.93 -34.52
CA LEU A 18 17.97 -33.22 -33.82
C LEU A 18 19.04 -32.19 -34.20
N ALA A 19 19.41 -31.33 -33.26
CA ALA A 19 20.65 -30.56 -33.32
C ALA A 19 21.31 -30.64 -31.94
N THR A 20 22.51 -31.09 -31.94
CA THR A 20 23.51 -31.25 -30.89
C THR A 20 23.42 -30.17 -29.79
N GLY A 21 23.41 -30.66 -28.53
CA GLY A 21 23.30 -29.83 -27.34
C GLY A 21 24.33 -28.70 -27.26
N ALA A 22 23.88 -27.51 -27.41
CA ALA A 22 24.45 -26.39 -26.70
C ALA A 22 23.81 -26.42 -25.30
N PHE A 23 24.60 -26.79 -24.30
CA PHE A 23 24.22 -26.49 -22.90
C PHE A 23 24.04 -24.99 -22.86
N ALA A 24 22.81 -24.54 -22.71
CA ALA A 24 22.54 -23.17 -22.30
C ALA A 24 23.26 -23.02 -20.95
N GLU A 25 24.36 -22.28 -20.95
CA GLU A 25 25.02 -21.83 -19.74
C GLU A 25 23.92 -21.13 -18.93
N SER A 26 23.50 -21.74 -17.83
CA SER A 26 22.48 -21.15 -16.96
C SER A 26 23.02 -19.78 -16.52
N ALA A 27 22.37 -18.71 -16.94
CA ALA A 27 22.71 -17.37 -16.44
C ALA A 27 22.70 -17.42 -14.92
N GLU A 28 23.71 -16.84 -14.28
CA GLU A 28 23.71 -16.73 -12.82
C GLU A 28 22.44 -15.95 -12.39
N PRO A 29 21.77 -16.38 -11.31
CA PRO A 29 20.59 -15.69 -10.83
C PRO A 29 20.90 -14.23 -10.50
N TYR A 30 19.92 -13.34 -10.70
CA TYR A 30 20.03 -11.99 -10.19
C TYR A 30 19.99 -12.03 -8.66
N LYS A 31 20.85 -11.21 -8.03
CA LYS A 31 20.91 -11.07 -6.58
C LYS A 31 20.22 -9.79 -6.17
N ILE A 32 19.17 -9.90 -5.36
CA ILE A 32 18.37 -8.76 -4.90
C ILE A 32 18.48 -8.69 -3.37
N GLY A 33 18.89 -7.53 -2.85
CA GLY A 33 18.97 -7.27 -1.41
C GLY A 33 17.81 -6.40 -0.92
N PHE A 34 17.22 -6.73 0.22
CA PHE A 34 16.19 -5.92 0.88
C PHE A 34 16.73 -5.38 2.21
N SER A 35 16.78 -4.06 2.36
CA SER A 35 17.19 -3.38 3.60
C SER A 35 16.00 -2.70 4.24
N PHE A 36 15.54 -3.26 5.37
CA PHE A 36 14.38 -2.78 6.12
C PHE A 36 14.78 -2.31 7.52
N TYR A 37 14.09 -1.31 8.06
CA TYR A 37 14.44 -0.76 9.35
C TYR A 37 13.80 -1.46 10.55
N ASN A 38 12.71 -2.24 10.35
CA ASN A 38 12.04 -2.94 11.45
C ASN A 38 11.15 -4.07 10.94
N LEU A 39 11.58 -5.31 11.09
CA LEU A 39 10.78 -6.49 10.74
C LEU A 39 9.87 -7.00 11.88
N SER A 40 9.73 -6.23 12.98
CA SER A 40 8.67 -6.50 13.95
C SER A 40 7.28 -6.07 13.45
N ASN A 41 7.21 -5.28 12.38
CA ASN A 41 5.98 -5.01 11.66
C ASN A 41 5.60 -6.24 10.83
N ALA A 42 4.39 -6.77 11.05
CA ALA A 42 3.92 -8.01 10.42
C ALA A 42 3.86 -7.92 8.88
N VAL A 43 3.41 -6.78 8.34
CA VAL A 43 3.34 -6.55 6.89
C VAL A 43 4.73 -6.57 6.25
N TRP A 44 5.74 -5.99 6.92
CA TRP A 44 7.10 -5.98 6.38
C TRP A 44 7.80 -7.32 6.55
N ALA A 45 7.49 -8.08 7.61
CA ALA A 45 7.98 -9.44 7.77
C ALA A 45 7.42 -10.37 6.67
N GLU A 46 6.11 -10.31 6.44
CA GLU A 46 5.46 -11.02 5.34
C GLU A 46 6.04 -10.61 3.98
N LEU A 47 6.22 -9.30 3.74
CA LEU A 47 6.78 -8.79 2.50
C LEU A 47 8.14 -9.41 2.18
N VAL A 48 9.07 -9.42 3.14
CA VAL A 48 10.42 -9.94 2.84
C VAL A 48 10.44 -11.45 2.69
N GLU A 49 9.58 -12.19 3.39
CA GLU A 49 9.42 -13.64 3.21
C GLU A 49 8.84 -13.96 1.83
N GLU A 50 7.82 -13.23 1.41
CA GLU A 50 7.23 -13.35 0.08
C GLU A 50 8.20 -12.92 -1.02
N ALA A 51 8.99 -11.85 -0.81
CA ALA A 51 10.00 -11.42 -1.78
C ALA A 51 11.03 -12.52 -2.05
N VAL A 52 11.44 -13.29 -1.02
CA VAL A 52 12.31 -14.46 -1.18
C VAL A 52 11.60 -15.52 -2.01
N ARG A 53 10.38 -15.89 -1.64
CA ARG A 53 9.61 -16.93 -2.32
C ARG A 53 9.35 -16.59 -3.80
N TYR A 54 8.81 -15.39 -4.06
CA TYR A 54 8.47 -14.94 -5.42
C TYR A 54 9.73 -14.72 -6.27
N GLY A 55 10.80 -14.16 -5.69
CA GLY A 55 12.06 -14.00 -6.38
C GLY A 55 12.69 -15.34 -6.80
N GLU A 56 12.66 -16.36 -5.92
CA GLU A 56 13.12 -17.71 -6.26
C GLU A 56 12.30 -18.33 -7.40
N GLU A 57 10.99 -18.14 -7.46
CA GLU A 57 10.13 -18.59 -8.56
C GLU A 57 10.51 -17.96 -9.89
N LEU A 58 10.99 -16.71 -9.86
CA LEU A 58 11.48 -15.99 -11.05
C LEU A 58 12.97 -16.21 -11.33
N GLY A 59 13.64 -17.04 -10.54
CA GLY A 59 15.06 -17.40 -10.72
C GLY A 59 16.02 -16.34 -10.19
N CYS A 60 15.62 -15.56 -9.20
CA CYS A 60 16.45 -14.60 -8.47
C CYS A 60 16.91 -15.18 -7.13
N GLU A 61 18.05 -14.72 -6.62
CA GLU A 61 18.50 -14.93 -5.24
C GLU A 61 18.15 -13.70 -4.43
N VAL A 62 17.19 -13.81 -3.51
CA VAL A 62 16.72 -12.69 -2.69
C VAL A 62 17.19 -12.86 -1.26
N THR A 63 17.77 -11.81 -0.69
CA THR A 63 18.19 -11.75 0.72
C THR A 63 17.68 -10.49 1.37
N TYR A 64 17.43 -10.52 2.68
CA TYR A 64 16.96 -9.36 3.41
C TYR A 64 17.68 -9.17 4.75
N VAL A 65 17.68 -7.94 5.24
CA VAL A 65 18.29 -7.55 6.50
C VAL A 65 17.40 -6.59 7.26
N ASP A 66 17.41 -6.72 8.59
CA ASP A 66 16.78 -5.79 9.54
C ASP A 66 17.87 -4.96 10.24
N CYS A 67 17.82 -3.65 10.09
CA CYS A 67 18.78 -2.77 10.78
C CYS A 67 18.36 -2.41 12.21
N GLY A 68 17.14 -2.80 12.66
CA GLY A 68 16.70 -2.59 14.04
C GLY A 68 16.61 -1.13 14.42
N GLN A 69 16.16 -0.27 13.51
CA GLN A 69 16.02 1.19 13.68
C GLN A 69 17.37 1.92 13.91
N ASP A 70 18.48 1.34 13.42
CA ASP A 70 19.82 1.96 13.49
C ASP A 70 20.28 2.37 12.08
N ALA A 71 20.30 3.68 11.80
CA ALA A 71 20.66 4.22 10.49
C ALA A 71 22.11 3.88 10.09
N GLN A 72 23.06 3.85 11.04
CA GLN A 72 24.45 3.48 10.75
C GLN A 72 24.56 1.99 10.40
N LYS A 73 23.81 1.14 11.09
CA LYS A 73 23.71 -0.28 10.77
C LYS A 73 23.09 -0.46 9.40
N GLN A 74 22.04 0.32 9.03
CA GLN A 74 21.43 0.26 7.70
C GLN A 74 22.45 0.57 6.60
N ILE A 75 23.22 1.66 6.74
CA ILE A 75 24.28 2.00 5.79
C ILE A 75 25.27 0.85 5.64
N SER A 76 25.79 0.30 6.76
CA SER A 76 26.74 -0.82 6.72
C SER A 76 26.17 -2.08 6.08
N GLN A 77 24.87 -2.32 6.21
CA GLN A 77 24.17 -3.44 5.56
C GLN A 77 24.06 -3.23 4.04
N ILE A 78 23.79 -1.99 3.59
CA ILE A 78 23.76 -1.65 2.16
C ILE A 78 25.18 -1.79 1.57
N GLU A 79 26.23 -1.34 2.28
CA GLU A 79 27.63 -1.58 1.90
C GLU A 79 27.94 -3.08 1.73
N ASN A 80 27.37 -3.94 2.60
CA ASN A 80 27.52 -5.39 2.47
C ASN A 80 26.81 -5.94 1.22
N PHE A 81 25.67 -5.41 0.84
CA PHE A 81 25.02 -5.79 -0.43
C PHE A 81 25.86 -5.39 -1.64
N ILE A 82 26.48 -4.20 -1.60
CA ILE A 82 27.44 -3.76 -2.65
C ILE A 82 28.62 -4.74 -2.74
N MET A 83 29.26 -5.06 -1.60
CA MET A 83 30.38 -6.00 -1.56
C MET A 83 30.03 -7.42 -1.99
N SER A 84 28.76 -7.83 -1.81
CA SER A 84 28.23 -9.13 -2.22
C SER A 84 27.82 -9.18 -3.68
N GLU A 85 28.09 -8.08 -4.42
CA GLU A 85 27.73 -7.93 -5.84
C GLU A 85 26.23 -8.19 -6.09
N CYS A 86 25.36 -7.56 -5.27
CA CYS A 86 23.92 -7.53 -5.57
C CYS A 86 23.70 -6.80 -6.91
N ASP A 87 22.71 -7.24 -7.66
CA ASP A 87 22.32 -6.60 -8.92
C ASP A 87 21.27 -5.49 -8.69
N ALA A 88 20.43 -5.65 -7.64
CA ALA A 88 19.46 -4.62 -7.19
C ALA A 88 19.34 -4.60 -5.66
N ILE A 89 18.98 -3.44 -5.11
CA ILE A 89 18.75 -3.24 -3.68
C ILE A 89 17.43 -2.48 -3.49
N VAL A 90 16.53 -3.04 -2.68
CA VAL A 90 15.31 -2.37 -2.20
C VAL A 90 15.58 -1.81 -0.81
N ILE A 91 15.25 -0.54 -0.60
CA ILE A 91 15.51 0.14 0.67
C ILE A 91 14.22 0.78 1.21
N LEU A 92 13.85 0.41 2.43
CA LEU A 92 12.92 1.17 3.27
C LEU A 92 13.77 1.95 4.30
N PRO A 93 14.07 3.25 4.05
CA PRO A 93 15.06 3.98 4.83
C PRO A 93 14.52 4.43 6.19
N ILE A 94 15.39 4.42 7.20
CA ILE A 94 15.14 5.12 8.48
C ILE A 94 15.25 6.63 8.29
N ASP A 95 16.32 7.03 7.63
CA ASP A 95 16.65 8.43 7.32
C ASP A 95 16.97 8.51 5.82
N PRO A 96 16.07 9.10 5.03
CA PRO A 96 16.26 9.25 3.58
C PRO A 96 17.54 10.01 3.20
N ALA A 97 17.92 10.99 4.00
CA ALA A 97 19.13 11.77 3.72
C ALA A 97 20.42 11.00 4.04
N ALA A 98 20.37 10.11 5.03
CA ALA A 98 21.56 9.36 5.46
C ALA A 98 21.97 8.28 4.44
N VAL A 99 21.03 7.73 3.65
CA VAL A 99 21.33 6.66 2.69
C VAL A 99 21.85 7.17 1.34
N VAL A 100 21.72 8.47 1.03
CA VAL A 100 22.06 9.02 -0.29
C VAL A 100 23.48 8.67 -0.75
N ASN A 101 24.48 8.83 0.13
CA ASN A 101 25.87 8.56 -0.24
C ASN A 101 26.10 7.08 -0.59
N VAL A 102 25.60 6.14 0.21
CA VAL A 102 25.79 4.72 -0.05
C VAL A 102 24.96 4.24 -1.26
N VAL A 103 23.87 4.92 -1.56
CA VAL A 103 23.09 4.71 -2.79
C VAL A 103 23.88 5.16 -4.02
N GLU A 104 24.57 6.29 -3.96
CA GLU A 104 25.46 6.74 -5.05
C GLU A 104 26.60 5.74 -5.28
N GLU A 105 27.18 5.16 -4.21
CA GLU A 105 28.18 4.10 -4.29
C GLU A 105 27.61 2.85 -4.98
N ALA A 106 26.42 2.39 -4.58
CA ALA A 106 25.76 1.24 -5.21
C ALA A 106 25.55 1.47 -6.72
N LYS A 107 25.06 2.64 -7.09
CA LYS A 107 24.84 3.01 -8.50
C LYS A 107 26.14 3.10 -9.31
N ALA A 108 27.25 3.56 -8.69
CA ALA A 108 28.55 3.61 -9.35
C ALA A 108 29.08 2.20 -9.69
N GLU A 109 28.71 1.19 -8.90
CA GLU A 109 29.00 -0.24 -9.20
C GLU A 109 27.97 -0.88 -10.17
N GLY A 110 26.95 -0.12 -10.61
CA GLY A 110 25.92 -0.56 -11.55
C GLY A 110 24.77 -1.32 -10.89
N ILE A 111 24.58 -1.16 -9.61
CA ILE A 111 23.49 -1.75 -8.83
C ILE A 111 22.24 -0.87 -8.98
N HIS A 112 21.10 -1.47 -9.28
CA HIS A 112 19.81 -0.80 -9.31
C HIS A 112 19.28 -0.57 -7.91
N VAL A 113 18.73 0.63 -7.61
CA VAL A 113 18.24 0.97 -6.28
C VAL A 113 16.77 1.41 -6.36
N ILE A 114 15.94 0.68 -5.63
CA ILE A 114 14.49 0.90 -5.53
C ILE A 114 14.17 1.38 -4.10
N SER A 115 13.39 2.43 -3.97
CA SER A 115 12.84 2.83 -2.67
C SER A 115 11.46 2.22 -2.44
N TYR A 116 11.15 1.98 -1.18
CA TYR A 116 9.84 1.53 -0.74
C TYR A 116 9.28 2.48 0.31
N SER A 117 8.02 2.87 0.15
CA SER A 117 7.26 3.77 1.01
C SER A 117 7.83 5.19 1.10
N THR A 118 9.07 5.34 1.53
CA THR A 118 9.71 6.65 1.72
C THR A 118 10.76 6.90 0.64
N ASP A 119 10.58 7.97 -0.13
CA ASP A 119 11.47 8.34 -1.22
C ASP A 119 12.81 8.92 -0.71
N PHE A 120 13.86 8.74 -1.53
CA PHE A 120 15.18 9.34 -1.32
C PHE A 120 15.90 9.63 -2.65
N GLU A 121 16.84 10.54 -2.61
CA GLU A 121 17.62 10.90 -3.79
C GLU A 121 18.46 9.71 -4.26
N GLY A 122 18.41 9.43 -5.54
CA GLY A 122 19.18 8.36 -6.18
C GLY A 122 18.39 7.08 -6.43
N ALA A 123 17.24 6.85 -5.82
CA ALA A 123 16.38 5.72 -6.17
C ALA A 123 15.84 5.85 -7.60
N GLU A 124 15.70 4.73 -8.32
CA GLU A 124 15.17 4.70 -9.68
C GLU A 124 13.65 4.86 -9.71
N THR A 125 12.97 4.21 -8.77
CA THR A 125 11.55 4.37 -8.51
C THR A 125 11.27 4.32 -7.01
N ASN A 126 10.18 4.90 -6.58
CA ASN A 126 9.61 4.73 -5.25
C ASN A 126 8.28 3.99 -5.34
N LEU A 127 8.18 2.80 -4.77
CA LEU A 127 6.91 2.10 -4.59
C LEU A 127 6.24 2.62 -3.32
N ALA A 128 5.19 3.38 -3.47
CA ALA A 128 4.49 4.01 -2.34
C ALA A 128 3.00 4.23 -2.62
N LEU A 129 2.27 4.60 -1.58
CA LEU A 129 0.91 5.11 -1.71
C LEU A 129 0.92 6.40 -2.54
N ASP A 130 -0.03 6.50 -3.48
CA ASP A 130 -0.34 7.73 -4.20
C ASP A 130 -1.54 8.42 -3.52
N PRO A 131 -1.36 9.57 -2.87
CA PRO A 131 -2.42 10.25 -2.13
C PRO A 131 -3.61 10.65 -3.01
N ASP A 132 -3.34 11.11 -4.25
CA ASP A 132 -4.39 11.49 -5.20
C ASP A 132 -5.21 10.26 -5.62
N ALA A 133 -4.55 9.15 -5.96
CA ALA A 133 -5.21 7.91 -6.32
C ALA A 133 -6.01 7.31 -5.16
N ASN A 134 -5.47 7.38 -3.94
CA ASN A 134 -6.11 6.82 -2.75
C ASN A 134 -7.36 7.63 -2.35
N GLY A 135 -7.26 8.97 -2.31
CA GLY A 135 -8.40 9.85 -2.04
C GLY A 135 -9.50 9.72 -3.10
N GLN A 136 -9.13 9.62 -4.37
CA GLN A 136 -10.10 9.37 -5.45
C GLN A 136 -10.77 7.99 -5.30
N ALA A 137 -10.02 6.95 -4.97
CA ALA A 137 -10.56 5.60 -4.77
C ALA A 137 -11.53 5.52 -3.58
N LEU A 138 -11.24 6.25 -2.48
CA LEU A 138 -12.14 6.34 -1.33
C LEU A 138 -13.50 6.94 -1.75
N VAL A 139 -13.48 8.02 -2.51
CA VAL A 139 -14.70 8.67 -3.00
C VAL A 139 -15.44 7.80 -4.02
N ASP A 140 -14.73 7.18 -4.96
CA ASP A 140 -15.32 6.29 -5.96
C ASP A 140 -15.96 5.04 -5.33
N MET A 141 -15.39 4.52 -4.25
CA MET A 141 -15.97 3.44 -3.44
C MET A 141 -17.23 3.89 -2.72
N ALA A 142 -17.23 5.07 -2.13
CA ALA A 142 -18.36 5.61 -1.37
C ALA A 142 -19.51 6.07 -2.28
N ALA A 143 -19.22 6.52 -3.49
CA ALA A 143 -20.17 7.15 -4.40
C ALA A 143 -21.43 6.34 -4.68
N PRO A 144 -21.40 5.03 -5.01
CA PRO A 144 -22.63 4.25 -5.24
C PRO A 144 -23.59 4.25 -4.04
N PHE A 145 -23.07 4.16 -2.83
CA PHE A 145 -23.86 4.17 -1.59
C PHE A 145 -24.48 5.53 -1.33
N ILE A 146 -23.70 6.60 -1.60
CA ILE A 146 -24.17 7.98 -1.44
C ILE A 146 -25.24 8.30 -2.48
N GLU A 147 -25.04 7.93 -3.74
CA GLU A 147 -25.99 8.17 -4.84
C GLU A 147 -27.31 7.41 -4.64
N GLU A 148 -27.28 6.21 -4.08
CA GLU A 148 -28.49 5.45 -3.73
C GLU A 148 -29.30 6.18 -2.64
N LYS A 149 -28.61 6.66 -1.59
CA LYS A 149 -29.25 7.32 -0.45
C LYS A 149 -29.65 8.77 -0.75
N TYR A 150 -28.88 9.49 -1.55
CA TYR A 150 -29.02 10.90 -1.87
C TYR A 150 -29.01 11.15 -3.38
N PRO A 151 -30.06 10.71 -4.12
CA PRO A 151 -30.08 10.73 -5.59
C PRO A 151 -30.10 12.15 -6.19
N ASP A 152 -30.36 13.18 -5.39
CA ASP A 152 -30.26 14.60 -5.80
C ASP A 152 -28.88 15.21 -5.51
N GLY A 153 -27.95 14.44 -4.95
CA GLY A 153 -26.59 14.86 -4.62
C GLY A 153 -26.48 15.84 -3.45
N LYS A 154 -27.60 16.06 -2.71
CA LYS A 154 -27.65 16.99 -1.59
C LYS A 154 -27.62 16.27 -0.26
N PHE A 155 -26.50 16.33 0.40
CA PHE A 155 -26.27 15.73 1.72
C PHE A 155 -25.19 16.49 2.47
N THR A 156 -25.10 16.20 3.75
CA THR A 156 -24.00 16.67 4.60
C THR A 156 -23.04 15.52 4.88
N TRP A 157 -21.77 15.85 5.10
CA TRP A 157 -20.76 14.88 5.49
C TRP A 157 -19.76 15.45 6.48
N VAL A 158 -19.09 14.59 7.21
CA VAL A 158 -17.96 14.92 8.08
C VAL A 158 -16.74 14.17 7.59
N PHE A 159 -15.56 14.73 7.85
CA PHE A 159 -14.30 14.18 7.45
C PHE A 159 -13.38 14.01 8.66
N GLU A 160 -12.72 12.86 8.72
CA GLU A 160 -11.77 12.52 9.76
C GLU A 160 -10.41 12.26 9.09
N ASP A 161 -9.53 13.27 9.10
CA ASP A 161 -8.25 13.27 8.38
C ASP A 161 -7.03 13.17 9.32
N ILE A 162 -5.82 13.38 8.79
CA ILE A 162 -4.55 13.33 9.56
C ILE A 162 -3.67 14.53 9.19
N PRO A 163 -4.04 15.76 9.55
CA PRO A 163 -3.30 16.96 9.17
C PRO A 163 -1.94 17.11 9.88
N SER A 164 -1.64 16.31 10.88
CA SER A 164 -0.35 16.29 11.56
C SER A 164 0.76 15.58 10.78
N ILE A 165 0.41 14.84 9.72
CA ILE A 165 1.33 14.08 8.87
C ILE A 165 1.22 14.58 7.43
N GLU A 166 2.36 14.86 6.76
CA GLU A 166 2.39 15.41 5.39
C GLU A 166 1.59 14.53 4.40
N LEU A 167 1.75 13.21 4.47
CA LEU A 167 0.99 12.28 3.63
C LEU A 167 -0.51 12.40 3.90
N GLY A 168 -0.92 12.51 5.16
CA GLY A 168 -2.32 12.69 5.55
C GLY A 168 -2.90 14.01 5.04
N VAL A 169 -2.11 15.10 5.03
CA VAL A 169 -2.54 16.37 4.40
C VAL A 169 -2.82 16.17 2.92
N LEU A 170 -1.90 15.53 2.18
CA LEU A 170 -2.04 15.31 0.75
C LEU A 170 -3.25 14.42 0.42
N GLU A 171 -3.43 13.34 1.15
CA GLU A 171 -4.55 12.42 0.98
C GLU A 171 -5.90 13.06 1.39
N GLY A 172 -5.90 13.85 2.47
CA GLY A 172 -7.06 14.61 2.91
C GLY A 172 -7.49 15.64 1.86
N GLU A 173 -6.55 16.43 1.33
CA GLU A 173 -6.83 17.39 0.26
C GLU A 173 -7.34 16.70 -1.01
N ALA A 174 -6.78 15.56 -1.39
CA ALA A 174 -7.22 14.76 -2.53
C ALA A 174 -8.64 14.22 -2.33
N THR A 175 -8.94 13.69 -1.16
CA THR A 175 -10.28 13.18 -0.80
C THR A 175 -11.33 14.28 -0.82
N GLU A 176 -11.05 15.42 -0.18
CA GLU A 176 -11.98 16.56 -0.17
C GLU A 176 -12.23 17.08 -1.58
N LYS A 177 -11.19 17.24 -2.39
CA LYS A 177 -11.31 17.63 -3.78
C LYS A 177 -12.17 16.65 -4.58
N ALA A 178 -11.91 15.35 -4.48
CA ALA A 178 -12.67 14.32 -5.17
C ALA A 178 -14.16 14.32 -4.75
N MET A 179 -14.44 14.51 -3.46
CA MET A 179 -15.82 14.65 -2.94
C MET A 179 -16.54 15.86 -3.56
N LEU A 180 -15.90 17.03 -3.58
CA LEU A 180 -16.51 18.26 -4.12
C LEU A 180 -16.66 18.22 -5.64
N GLU A 181 -15.76 17.53 -6.35
CA GLU A 181 -15.88 17.32 -7.80
C GLU A 181 -17.03 16.34 -8.11
N ARG A 182 -17.19 15.27 -7.34
CA ARG A 182 -18.25 14.28 -7.55
C ARG A 182 -19.61 14.76 -7.07
N PHE A 183 -19.66 15.45 -5.93
CA PHE A 183 -20.88 15.91 -5.25
C PHE A 183 -20.81 17.41 -4.95
N PRO A 184 -20.90 18.27 -5.98
CA PRO A 184 -20.71 19.73 -5.81
C PRO A 184 -21.81 20.42 -4.95
N ASP A 185 -22.94 19.77 -4.73
CA ASP A 185 -24.05 20.28 -3.91
C ASP A 185 -24.02 19.71 -2.47
N SER A 186 -22.98 18.91 -2.12
CA SER A 186 -22.77 18.40 -0.76
C SER A 186 -22.15 19.47 0.14
N GLU A 187 -22.32 19.33 1.46
CA GLU A 187 -21.80 20.27 2.47
C GLU A 187 -20.93 19.54 3.49
N LEU A 188 -19.65 19.93 3.59
CA LEU A 188 -18.73 19.47 4.64
C LEU A 188 -19.05 20.23 5.93
N LEU A 189 -19.50 19.50 6.96
CA LEU A 189 -19.90 20.10 8.26
C LEU A 189 -18.74 20.27 9.21
N GLY A 190 -17.72 19.43 9.11
CA GLY A 190 -16.56 19.46 9.98
C GLY A 190 -15.48 18.48 9.55
N ASN A 191 -14.25 18.82 9.96
CA ASN A 191 -13.07 18.03 9.76
C ASN A 191 -12.29 17.96 11.09
N GLN A 192 -11.89 16.77 11.52
CA GLN A 192 -11.10 16.55 12.74
C GLN A 192 -10.06 15.45 12.54
N GLU A 193 -8.92 15.57 13.25
CA GLU A 193 -7.84 14.59 13.21
C GLU A 193 -8.21 13.30 13.92
N VAL A 194 -7.94 12.16 13.26
CA VAL A 194 -8.09 10.81 13.81
C VAL A 194 -6.95 9.91 13.34
N LEU A 195 -6.09 9.51 14.27
CA LEU A 195 -5.01 8.55 14.06
C LEU A 195 -5.30 7.20 14.70
N THR A 196 -5.93 7.21 15.86
CA THR A 196 -6.15 6.02 16.68
C THR A 196 -7.61 5.63 16.76
N THR A 197 -7.88 4.37 17.06
CA THR A 197 -9.24 3.88 17.29
C THR A 197 -9.96 4.65 18.42
N GLU A 198 -9.26 5.02 19.50
CA GLU A 198 -9.83 5.78 20.61
C GLU A 198 -10.26 7.19 20.16
N GLU A 199 -9.44 7.84 19.34
CA GLU A 199 -9.79 9.14 18.74
C GLU A 199 -10.97 8.98 17.78
N GLY A 200 -10.99 7.94 16.92
CA GLY A 200 -12.10 7.63 16.04
C GLY A 200 -13.42 7.47 16.77
N VAL A 201 -13.45 6.73 17.88
CA VAL A 201 -14.64 6.65 18.72
C VAL A 201 -15.08 8.03 19.20
N SER A 202 -14.15 8.79 19.80
CA SER A 202 -14.46 10.09 20.42
C SER A 202 -14.90 11.14 19.40
N VAL A 203 -14.22 11.22 18.25
CA VAL A 203 -14.51 12.20 17.20
C VAL A 203 -15.84 11.89 16.51
N THR A 204 -16.08 10.63 16.16
CA THR A 204 -17.34 10.20 15.56
C THR A 204 -18.52 10.45 16.52
N GLU A 205 -18.40 10.13 17.81
CA GLU A 205 -19.44 10.47 18.80
C GLU A 205 -19.72 11.98 18.88
N ASN A 206 -18.67 12.81 18.84
CA ASN A 206 -18.81 14.27 18.84
C ASN A 206 -19.54 14.76 17.59
N PHE A 207 -19.19 14.22 16.40
CA PHE A 207 -19.88 14.56 15.16
C PHE A 207 -21.35 14.12 15.17
N MET A 208 -21.67 12.93 15.67
CA MET A 208 -23.05 12.45 15.80
C MET A 208 -23.87 13.35 16.75
N GLN A 209 -23.26 13.88 17.82
CA GLN A 209 -23.92 14.80 18.73
C GLN A 209 -24.08 16.19 18.13
N ALA A 210 -23.08 16.71 17.45
CA ALA A 210 -23.10 18.05 16.85
C ALA A 210 -23.99 18.10 15.60
N TYR A 211 -24.06 17.03 14.85
CA TYR A 211 -24.76 16.92 13.56
C TYR A 211 -25.66 15.68 13.52
N PRO A 212 -26.75 15.65 14.31
CA PRO A 212 -27.56 14.42 14.48
C PRO A 212 -28.25 13.91 13.20
N ASP A 213 -28.37 14.74 12.17
CA ASP A 213 -28.95 14.38 10.88
C ASP A 213 -27.90 13.93 9.85
N ASN A 214 -26.59 14.08 10.15
CA ASN A 214 -25.53 13.61 9.27
C ASN A 214 -25.45 12.11 9.27
N ARG A 215 -25.19 11.52 8.07
CA ARG A 215 -25.09 10.06 7.89
C ARG A 215 -23.86 9.64 7.10
N VAL A 216 -23.11 10.60 6.53
CA VAL A 216 -21.94 10.32 5.70
C VAL A 216 -20.68 10.72 6.47
N ILE A 217 -19.81 9.75 6.68
CA ILE A 217 -18.52 9.90 7.39
C ILE A 217 -17.43 9.29 6.52
N LEU A 218 -16.47 10.09 6.12
CA LEU A 218 -15.27 9.61 5.44
C LEU A 218 -14.06 9.81 6.34
N GLY A 219 -13.11 8.89 6.27
CA GLY A 219 -11.86 9.03 6.98
C GLY A 219 -10.68 8.39 6.26
N ILE A 220 -9.48 8.88 6.57
CA ILE A 220 -8.23 8.42 5.95
C ILE A 220 -7.32 7.67 6.94
N SER A 221 -7.92 6.89 7.82
CA SER A 221 -7.20 5.97 8.71
C SER A 221 -8.06 4.79 9.18
N ALA A 222 -7.42 3.70 9.55
CA ALA A 222 -8.06 2.60 10.26
C ALA A 222 -8.68 3.03 11.61
N GLY A 223 -8.14 4.11 12.21
CA GLY A 223 -8.71 4.71 13.41
C GLY A 223 -10.17 5.11 13.21
N VAL A 224 -10.48 5.68 12.05
CA VAL A 224 -11.86 6.04 11.66
C VAL A 224 -12.68 4.78 11.37
N GLY A 225 -12.16 3.85 10.57
CA GLY A 225 -12.87 2.64 10.20
C GLY A 225 -13.27 1.79 11.40
N VAL A 226 -12.36 1.58 12.32
CA VAL A 226 -12.60 0.77 13.54
C VAL A 226 -13.33 1.59 14.60
N GLY A 227 -12.83 2.81 14.91
CA GLY A 227 -13.38 3.64 15.98
C GLY A 227 -14.76 4.20 15.64
N GLY A 228 -14.95 4.73 14.42
CA GLY A 228 -16.25 5.21 13.96
C GLY A 228 -17.30 4.11 13.90
N ASN A 229 -16.89 2.90 13.47
CA ASN A 229 -17.76 1.72 13.51
C ASN A 229 -18.27 1.44 14.93
N GLU A 230 -17.38 1.40 15.92
CA GLU A 230 -17.76 1.16 17.31
C GLU A 230 -18.60 2.30 17.92
N ALA A 231 -18.31 3.55 17.56
CA ALA A 231 -19.10 4.71 17.99
C ALA A 231 -20.56 4.59 17.51
N ILE A 232 -20.76 4.30 16.23
CA ILE A 232 -22.10 4.16 15.65
C ILE A 232 -22.83 2.96 16.30
N LYS A 233 -22.19 1.79 16.41
CA LYS A 233 -22.77 0.59 17.05
C LYS A 233 -23.22 0.85 18.47
N THR A 234 -22.51 1.70 19.21
CA THR A 234 -22.84 2.03 20.59
C THR A 234 -23.97 3.06 20.68
N ALA A 235 -24.04 3.98 19.71
CA ALA A 235 -24.98 5.10 19.74
C ALA A 235 -26.38 4.77 19.21
N VAL A 236 -26.50 3.80 18.28
CA VAL A 236 -27.77 3.48 17.62
C VAL A 236 -28.04 1.98 17.62
N SER A 237 -29.31 1.60 17.35
CA SER A 237 -29.68 0.18 17.23
C SER A 237 -29.17 -0.44 15.93
N GLU A 238 -29.02 -1.77 15.90
CA GLU A 238 -28.58 -2.52 14.71
C GLU A 238 -29.46 -2.23 13.49
N GLU A 239 -30.74 -1.99 13.68
CA GLU A 239 -31.70 -1.65 12.60
C GLU A 239 -31.37 -0.31 11.93
N GLU A 240 -30.62 0.57 12.60
CA GLU A 240 -30.23 1.90 12.10
C GLU A 240 -28.82 1.92 11.49
N TRP A 241 -28.04 0.82 11.57
CA TRP A 241 -26.66 0.77 11.04
C TRP A 241 -26.60 1.05 9.54
N ASP A 242 -27.57 0.62 8.78
CA ASP A 242 -27.64 0.86 7.33
C ASP A 242 -27.96 2.32 6.98
N ASP A 243 -28.36 3.13 7.97
CA ASP A 243 -28.52 4.55 7.75
C ASP A 243 -27.19 5.28 7.65
N TYR A 244 -26.13 4.75 8.25
CA TYR A 244 -24.81 5.35 8.24
C TYR A 244 -23.98 4.85 7.07
N LEU A 245 -23.29 5.79 6.42
CA LEU A 245 -22.34 5.57 5.33
C LEU A 245 -20.96 5.96 5.84
N LEU A 246 -20.30 5.02 6.54
CA LEU A 246 -18.95 5.14 7.05
C LEU A 246 -17.98 4.47 6.07
N PHE A 247 -16.93 5.19 5.66
CA PHE A 247 -15.86 4.71 4.81
C PHE A 247 -14.50 5.14 5.34
N SER A 248 -13.50 4.30 5.13
CA SER A 248 -12.14 4.51 5.64
C SER A 248 -11.07 4.04 4.65
N VAL A 249 -9.81 4.07 5.08
CA VAL A 249 -8.67 3.48 4.39
C VAL A 249 -7.95 2.51 5.33
N ASP A 250 -6.97 1.78 4.78
CA ASP A 250 -6.11 0.74 5.34
C ASP A 250 -6.67 -0.68 5.20
N ALA A 251 -7.98 -0.86 5.16
CA ALA A 251 -8.66 -2.16 5.07
C ALA A 251 -8.02 -3.22 5.97
N THR A 252 -7.73 -2.85 7.23
CA THR A 252 -7.15 -3.75 8.23
C THR A 252 -8.02 -4.98 8.46
N GLU A 253 -7.44 -6.04 9.04
CA GLU A 253 -8.18 -7.27 9.37
C GLU A 253 -9.45 -6.98 10.18
N GLN A 254 -9.39 -6.03 11.15
CA GLN A 254 -10.56 -5.63 11.92
C GLN A 254 -11.61 -4.89 11.07
N GLU A 255 -11.21 -4.01 10.17
CA GLU A 255 -12.14 -3.34 9.25
C GLU A 255 -12.78 -4.34 8.30
N CYS A 256 -12.00 -5.28 7.76
CA CYS A 256 -12.52 -6.38 6.94
C CYS A 256 -13.55 -7.21 7.71
N ALA A 257 -13.28 -7.54 8.98
CA ALA A 257 -14.24 -8.25 9.82
C ALA A 257 -15.53 -7.44 10.05
N ASN A 258 -15.43 -6.13 10.30
CA ASN A 258 -16.58 -5.24 10.48
C ASN A 258 -17.44 -5.20 9.21
N ILE A 259 -16.80 -5.05 8.03
CA ILE A 259 -17.48 -5.06 6.73
C ILE A 259 -18.17 -6.41 6.47
N ALA A 260 -17.46 -7.53 6.70
CA ALA A 260 -17.99 -8.88 6.50
C ALA A 260 -19.20 -9.19 7.40
N ASN A 261 -19.23 -8.63 8.60
CA ASN A 261 -20.33 -8.76 9.55
C ASN A 261 -21.53 -7.85 9.24
N GLY A 262 -21.46 -6.99 8.23
CA GLY A 262 -22.53 -6.04 7.89
C GLY A 262 -22.69 -4.91 8.90
N GLU A 263 -21.60 -4.54 9.58
CA GLU A 263 -21.57 -3.46 10.56
C GLU A 263 -21.63 -2.06 9.89
N PRO A 264 -21.63 -0.95 10.64
CA PRO A 264 -21.74 0.40 10.06
C PRO A 264 -20.68 0.75 9.01
N LEU A 265 -19.44 0.22 9.12
CA LEU A 265 -18.41 0.41 8.11
C LEU A 265 -18.80 -0.28 6.80
N LYS A 266 -19.02 0.51 5.75
CA LYS A 266 -19.48 0.01 4.44
C LYS A 266 -18.35 -0.34 3.49
N GLY A 267 -17.17 0.24 3.70
CA GLY A 267 -16.00 -0.07 2.91
C GLY A 267 -14.73 0.61 3.43
N SER A 268 -13.59 0.07 3.03
CA SER A 268 -12.27 0.61 3.31
C SER A 268 -11.36 0.44 2.11
N ILE A 269 -10.47 1.39 1.85
CA ILE A 269 -9.47 1.27 0.79
C ILE A 269 -8.27 0.52 1.32
N GLY A 270 -7.98 -0.64 0.72
CA GLY A 270 -6.77 -1.40 0.99
C GLY A 270 -5.68 -1.16 -0.04
N LEU A 271 -4.43 -1.27 0.37
CA LEU A 271 -3.27 -1.20 -0.52
C LEU A 271 -2.69 -2.59 -0.83
N GLY A 272 -3.34 -3.65 -0.39
CA GLY A 272 -2.82 -5.01 -0.38
C GLY A 272 -1.90 -5.27 0.80
N GLY A 273 -1.58 -6.53 1.04
CA GLY A 273 -0.66 -6.97 2.09
C GLY A 273 0.79 -7.01 1.64
N GLY A 274 1.65 -7.55 2.50
CA GLY A 274 3.07 -7.75 2.22
C GLY A 274 3.32 -8.55 0.94
N THR A 275 2.46 -9.50 0.64
CA THR A 275 2.51 -10.31 -0.59
C THR A 275 2.49 -9.47 -1.86
N LEU A 276 1.48 -8.58 -2.03
CA LEU A 276 1.39 -7.71 -3.22
C LEU A 276 2.59 -6.76 -3.32
N HIS A 277 2.97 -6.16 -2.20
CA HIS A 277 4.10 -5.22 -2.17
C HIS A 277 5.41 -5.91 -2.55
N ALA A 278 5.63 -7.14 -2.08
CA ALA A 278 6.81 -7.95 -2.43
C ALA A 278 6.89 -8.21 -3.93
N GLN A 279 5.79 -8.64 -4.53
CA GLN A 279 5.71 -8.93 -5.96
C GLN A 279 6.00 -7.68 -6.80
N LEU A 280 5.38 -6.55 -6.46
CA LEU A 280 5.61 -5.29 -7.15
C LEU A 280 7.08 -4.81 -7.03
N LEU A 281 7.71 -4.96 -5.86
CA LEU A 281 9.11 -4.59 -5.64
C LEU A 281 10.06 -5.50 -6.44
N ILE A 282 9.83 -6.80 -6.45
CA ILE A 282 10.62 -7.75 -7.26
C ILE A 282 10.45 -7.45 -8.75
N ASP A 283 9.21 -7.17 -9.20
CA ASP A 283 8.94 -6.80 -10.60
C ASP A 283 9.66 -5.49 -11.00
N CYS A 284 9.69 -4.48 -10.11
CA CYS A 284 10.47 -3.26 -10.33
C CYS A 284 11.97 -3.57 -10.47
N CYS A 285 12.52 -4.43 -9.59
CA CYS A 285 13.92 -4.85 -9.70
C CYS A 285 14.20 -5.55 -11.03
N ILE A 286 13.36 -6.48 -11.44
CA ILE A 286 13.54 -7.24 -12.69
C ILE A 286 13.46 -6.31 -13.90
N LYS A 287 12.47 -5.41 -13.97
CA LYS A 287 12.37 -4.42 -15.05
C LYS A 287 13.61 -3.54 -15.16
N ALA A 288 14.11 -3.03 -14.03
CA ALA A 288 15.36 -2.27 -14.00
C ALA A 288 16.55 -3.09 -14.53
N LEU A 289 16.68 -4.34 -14.08
CA LEU A 289 17.74 -5.27 -14.51
C LEU A 289 17.67 -5.65 -15.99
N GLU A 290 16.47 -5.68 -16.56
CA GLU A 290 16.24 -5.90 -17.99
C GLU A 290 16.45 -4.62 -18.83
N GLY A 291 16.67 -3.49 -18.17
CA GLY A 291 16.93 -2.19 -18.79
C GLY A 291 15.66 -1.48 -19.26
N GLU A 292 14.52 -1.81 -18.66
CA GLU A 292 13.28 -1.06 -18.85
C GLU A 292 13.35 0.25 -18.06
N GLU A 293 12.76 1.31 -18.61
CA GLU A 293 12.63 2.58 -17.92
C GLU A 293 11.50 2.49 -16.88
N LEU A 294 11.81 2.79 -15.62
CA LEU A 294 10.82 2.83 -14.54
C LEU A 294 10.27 4.26 -14.39
N ASP A 295 8.98 4.38 -14.14
CA ASP A 295 8.41 5.62 -13.66
C ASP A 295 9.06 5.99 -12.31
N ARG A 296 9.25 7.30 -12.08
CA ARG A 296 9.86 7.77 -10.82
C ARG A 296 9.07 7.35 -9.59
N TYR A 297 7.77 7.20 -9.74
CA TYR A 297 6.86 6.68 -8.73
C TYR A 297 6.06 5.52 -9.29
N THR A 298 6.06 4.41 -8.56
CA THR A 298 5.18 3.27 -8.79
C THR A 298 4.15 3.28 -7.67
N ALA A 299 2.89 3.55 -8.01
CA ALA A 299 1.82 3.61 -7.04
C ALA A 299 1.44 2.21 -6.56
N LEU A 300 1.24 2.04 -5.26
CA LEU A 300 0.49 0.91 -4.71
C LEU A 300 -0.97 1.07 -5.16
N PRO A 301 -1.55 0.07 -5.85
CA PRO A 301 -2.90 0.20 -6.37
C PRO A 301 -3.93 0.19 -5.23
N PRO A 302 -4.75 1.25 -5.08
CA PRO A 302 -5.83 1.24 -4.09
C PRO A 302 -6.90 0.23 -4.50
N THR A 303 -7.32 -0.59 -3.55
CA THR A 303 -8.37 -1.60 -3.74
C THR A 303 -9.57 -1.25 -2.85
N ALA A 304 -10.71 -0.99 -3.46
CA ALA A 304 -11.96 -0.79 -2.74
C ALA A 304 -12.42 -2.14 -2.13
N VAL A 305 -12.46 -2.20 -0.81
CA VAL A 305 -12.91 -3.38 -0.05
C VAL A 305 -14.29 -3.10 0.51
N THR A 306 -15.28 -3.85 0.05
CA THR A 306 -16.68 -3.75 0.46
C THR A 306 -17.23 -5.13 0.77
N ALA A 307 -18.49 -5.24 1.18
CA ALA A 307 -19.14 -6.52 1.42
C ALA A 307 -19.12 -7.47 0.20
N GLU A 308 -18.91 -6.94 -1.03
CA GLU A 308 -18.89 -7.74 -2.24
C GLU A 308 -17.60 -8.57 -2.40
N ASN A 309 -16.46 -8.04 -1.92
CA ASN A 309 -15.16 -8.66 -2.14
C ASN A 309 -14.30 -8.84 -0.86
N VAL A 310 -14.82 -8.45 0.31
CA VAL A 310 -14.04 -8.51 1.57
C VAL A 310 -13.51 -9.90 1.88
N ALA A 311 -14.27 -10.96 1.57
CA ALA A 311 -13.81 -12.33 1.84
C ALA A 311 -12.61 -12.73 0.96
N GLU A 312 -12.61 -12.33 -0.32
CA GLU A 312 -11.50 -12.55 -1.22
C GLU A 312 -10.27 -11.72 -0.79
N TYR A 313 -10.48 -10.44 -0.53
CA TYR A 313 -9.41 -9.55 -0.08
C TYR A 313 -8.76 -10.03 1.23
N THR A 314 -9.56 -10.47 2.21
CA THR A 314 -9.05 -11.00 3.50
C THR A 314 -8.23 -12.26 3.29
N ALA A 315 -8.70 -13.18 2.44
CA ALA A 315 -7.96 -14.41 2.13
C ALA A 315 -6.62 -14.14 1.42
N GLU A 316 -6.59 -13.19 0.50
CA GLU A 316 -5.38 -12.82 -0.24
C GLU A 316 -4.39 -12.01 0.60
N THR A 317 -4.92 -11.13 1.47
CA THR A 317 -4.07 -10.19 2.23
C THR A 317 -3.65 -10.73 3.57
N TYR A 318 -4.49 -11.50 4.26
CA TYR A 318 -4.25 -11.99 5.63
C TYR A 318 -4.16 -13.52 5.74
N GLY A 319 -4.38 -14.26 4.65
CA GLY A 319 -4.20 -15.71 4.61
C GLY A 319 -5.30 -16.50 5.34
N GLU A 320 -6.49 -15.92 5.56
CA GLU A 320 -7.62 -16.54 6.29
C GLU A 320 -8.71 -17.11 5.37
#